data_e740e94a4fb9649327cd62602cf96622
#
_entry.id   e740e94a4fb9649327cd62602cf96622
#
_cell.length_a   1.000
_cell.length_b   1.000
_cell.length_c   1.000
_cell.angle_alpha   90.00
_cell.angle_beta   90.00
_cell.angle_gamma   90.00
#
_symmetry.space_group_name_H-M   'P 1'
#
loop_
_entity.id
_entity.type
_entity.pdbx_description
1 polymer ?
#
loop_
_entity_poly.entity_id
_entity_poly.type
_entity_poly.pdbx_seq_one_letter_code
_entity_poly.pdbx_strand_id
1 'polypeptide(L)'
;VVIYDKNDKILNTGNGFFVTEDGVALSDYSLFKGAERAVIINSEGKQMPVDAVLGANDMYDVIKFRVAITEKKVPALTVATVAPAVGAEAYLLPYSTQKDRTCTQGKVKKVTKIEDNYSYYTLDMRLKDKMVSCPVADANGQVFGLAQKASGQDTASICYAAGAAFAMSQGISALSLGDITLRNIGIKKGLPDTEEQALVYLYVASSQVSQEEYVSLLDDFVKQFPNSPDGYLRRASTFVFGGKEDADFDKAAADMERALKVAKKKDDVYYNISKQIYNYQLGKPEKTYKDWTYEKALDYVHSALAIDSLPVYVQLEGDILFAKQDYPAALACYGKVNRSNLASPATFFNAAKTMEMMDADPKEIVIMMDSCIARCPQPVAVADAPYVLERAQMNMNAEQYRAAMLDYDTYFNAVSGQVNDVFYYYREQAAIKARQYQRALDDIAKAIELNPKELTYRAEQAVVNLRVGRYEEALKALDEALAVDPKYAEAYRIMGICQIQMKKQEEACASFAKAKELGDTNVDELIKKHCK
;
A
#
# COMPACT_ATOMS: atom_id res chain seq x y z
N VAL A 1 -39.15 2.33 8.97
CA VAL A 1 -37.97 1.98 8.18
C VAL A 1 -38.39 1.09 7.01
N VAL A 2 -38.00 1.47 5.78
CA VAL A 2 -38.23 0.69 4.56
C VAL A 2 -36.89 0.35 3.96
N ILE A 3 -36.62 -0.93 3.74
CA ILE A 3 -35.36 -1.45 3.24
C ILE A 3 -35.53 -1.92 1.80
N TYR A 4 -34.56 -1.60 0.95
CA TYR A 4 -34.54 -1.99 -0.46
C TYR A 4 -33.32 -2.85 -0.78
N ASP A 5 -33.52 -3.82 -1.65
CA ASP A 5 -32.45 -4.66 -2.21
C ASP A 5 -31.73 -3.96 -3.39
N LYS A 6 -30.74 -4.64 -3.98
CA LYS A 6 -29.97 -4.15 -5.14
C LYS A 6 -30.81 -3.90 -6.42
N ASN A 7 -32.03 -4.43 -6.47
CA ASN A 7 -32.96 -4.22 -7.59
C ASN A 7 -34.03 -3.16 -7.28
N ASP A 8 -33.82 -2.39 -6.20
CA ASP A 8 -34.73 -1.35 -5.70
C ASP A 8 -36.13 -1.87 -5.31
N LYS A 9 -36.23 -3.18 -4.97
CA LYS A 9 -37.44 -3.79 -4.43
C LYS A 9 -37.42 -3.72 -2.91
N ILE A 10 -38.60 -3.52 -2.31
CA ILE A 10 -38.75 -3.57 -0.86
C ILE A 10 -38.38 -4.96 -0.37
N LEU A 11 -37.31 -5.05 0.41
CA LEU A 11 -36.83 -6.26 1.06
C LEU A 11 -37.54 -6.49 2.39
N ASN A 12 -37.56 -5.47 3.24
CA ASN A 12 -38.16 -5.51 4.57
C ASN A 12 -38.78 -4.15 4.93
N THR A 13 -39.68 -4.18 5.92
CA THR A 13 -40.20 -2.99 6.59
C THR A 13 -40.24 -3.22 8.10
N GLY A 14 -39.94 -2.20 8.89
CA GLY A 14 -39.92 -2.30 10.35
C GLY A 14 -39.91 -0.94 11.00
N ASN A 15 -39.58 -0.90 12.29
CA ASN A 15 -39.53 0.32 13.06
C ASN A 15 -38.08 0.72 13.37
N GLY A 16 -37.93 1.95 13.83
CA GLY A 16 -36.73 2.51 14.40
C GLY A 16 -37.08 3.84 15.04
N PHE A 17 -36.15 4.43 15.76
CA PHE A 17 -36.36 5.72 16.39
C PHE A 17 -35.08 6.53 16.44
N PHE A 18 -35.23 7.83 16.38
CA PHE A 18 -34.11 8.76 16.52
C PHE A 18 -33.67 8.87 17.97
N VAL A 19 -32.37 8.88 18.20
CA VAL A 19 -31.72 9.03 19.52
C VAL A 19 -30.88 10.30 19.62
N THR A 20 -30.64 10.97 18.47
CA THR A 20 -30.01 12.29 18.42
C THR A 20 -30.76 13.21 17.47
N GLU A 21 -30.72 14.53 17.72
CA GLU A 21 -31.39 15.54 16.90
C GLU A 21 -30.75 15.70 15.52
N ASP A 22 -29.50 15.26 15.32
CA ASP A 22 -28.76 15.28 14.06
C ASP A 22 -28.96 14.03 13.19
N GLY A 23 -29.90 13.15 13.57
CA GLY A 23 -30.36 12.06 12.73
C GLY A 23 -29.79 10.68 13.02
N VAL A 24 -29.12 10.45 14.16
CA VAL A 24 -28.74 9.09 14.57
C VAL A 24 -29.98 8.33 15.05
N ALA A 25 -30.16 7.13 14.53
CA ALA A 25 -31.31 6.27 14.84
C ALA A 25 -30.87 4.83 15.13
N LEU A 26 -31.75 4.11 15.85
CA LEU A 26 -31.60 2.70 16.21
C LEU A 26 -32.71 1.87 15.60
N SER A 27 -32.40 0.60 15.24
CA SER A 27 -33.33 -0.42 14.77
C SER A 27 -32.74 -1.81 14.96
N ASP A 28 -33.41 -2.86 14.44
CA ASP A 28 -32.89 -4.21 14.40
C ASP A 28 -31.90 -4.39 13.23
N TYR A 29 -30.81 -5.12 13.48
CA TYR A 29 -29.85 -5.51 12.44
C TYR A 29 -30.50 -6.44 11.39
N SER A 30 -31.31 -7.41 11.83
CA SER A 30 -32.00 -8.36 10.94
C SER A 30 -32.86 -7.66 9.88
N LEU A 31 -33.42 -6.50 10.18
CA LEU A 31 -34.15 -5.67 9.23
C LEU A 31 -33.26 -5.19 8.09
N PHE A 32 -31.99 -4.83 8.37
CA PHE A 32 -31.03 -4.28 7.43
C PHE A 32 -30.16 -5.31 6.71
N LYS A 33 -30.25 -6.58 7.08
CA LYS A 33 -29.47 -7.64 6.45
C LYS A 33 -29.85 -7.77 4.96
N GLY A 34 -28.85 -7.62 4.09
CA GLY A 34 -29.06 -7.60 2.62
C GLY A 34 -29.55 -6.25 2.07
N ALA A 35 -29.61 -5.22 2.92
CA ALA A 35 -30.03 -3.87 2.51
C ALA A 35 -28.98 -3.24 1.60
N GLU A 36 -29.43 -2.71 0.47
CA GLU A 36 -28.62 -1.83 -0.40
C GLU A 36 -28.93 -0.36 -0.14
N ARG A 37 -30.19 -0.08 0.19
CA ARG A 37 -30.69 1.26 0.48
C ARG A 37 -31.77 1.18 1.57
N ALA A 38 -31.86 2.22 2.40
CA ALA A 38 -32.94 2.34 3.37
C ALA A 38 -33.55 3.76 3.39
N VAL A 39 -34.82 3.84 3.67
CA VAL A 39 -35.57 5.09 3.80
C VAL A 39 -36.36 5.07 5.11
N ILE A 40 -36.28 6.15 5.85
CA ILE A 40 -37.07 6.38 7.05
C ILE A 40 -38.31 7.17 6.68
N ILE A 41 -39.48 6.76 7.21
CA ILE A 41 -40.73 7.50 7.13
C ILE A 41 -41.07 7.95 8.56
N ASN A 42 -41.00 9.26 8.82
CA ASN A 42 -41.29 9.81 10.15
C ASN A 42 -42.81 9.80 10.44
N SER A 43 -43.18 10.21 11.65
CA SER A 43 -44.59 10.27 12.09
C SER A 43 -45.45 11.25 11.28
N GLU A 44 -44.86 12.14 10.52
CA GLU A 44 -45.52 13.09 9.61
C GLU A 44 -45.63 12.58 8.16
N GLY A 45 -45.11 11.37 7.90
CA GLY A 45 -45.08 10.76 6.56
C GLY A 45 -43.94 11.24 5.68
N LYS A 46 -43.00 12.05 6.20
CA LYS A 46 -41.84 12.53 5.45
C LYS A 46 -40.80 11.43 5.28
N GLN A 47 -40.32 11.30 4.07
CA GLN A 47 -39.30 10.31 3.71
C GLN A 47 -37.88 10.93 3.80
N MET A 48 -36.97 10.21 4.41
CA MET A 48 -35.57 10.60 4.59
C MET A 48 -34.65 9.41 4.32
N PRO A 49 -33.62 9.52 3.46
CA PRO A 49 -32.73 8.39 3.19
C PRO A 49 -31.80 8.14 4.38
N VAL A 50 -31.42 6.87 4.56
CA VAL A 50 -30.31 6.48 5.44
C VAL A 50 -29.01 6.82 4.73
N ASP A 51 -28.17 7.61 5.38
CA ASP A 51 -26.89 8.10 4.87
C ASP A 51 -25.75 7.08 5.11
N ALA A 52 -25.67 6.54 6.35
CA ALA A 52 -24.62 5.61 6.72
C ALA A 52 -25.01 4.69 7.87
N VAL A 53 -24.46 3.49 7.88
CA VAL A 53 -24.46 2.59 9.04
C VAL A 53 -23.32 2.98 9.96
N LEU A 54 -23.60 3.20 11.23
CA LEU A 54 -22.63 3.64 12.25
C LEU A 54 -22.19 2.51 13.18
N GLY A 55 -22.80 1.33 13.10
CA GLY A 55 -22.44 0.15 13.87
C GLY A 55 -23.59 -0.85 13.92
N ALA A 56 -23.28 -2.12 14.08
CA ALA A 56 -24.27 -3.19 14.16
C ALA A 56 -23.76 -4.36 15.02
N ASN A 57 -24.68 -5.12 15.56
CA ASN A 57 -24.39 -6.36 16.28
C ASN A 57 -25.47 -7.39 15.93
N ASP A 58 -25.08 -8.51 15.33
CA ASP A 58 -26.00 -9.57 14.88
C ASP A 58 -26.47 -10.47 16.01
N MET A 59 -25.66 -10.66 17.06
CA MET A 59 -26.01 -11.50 18.22
C MET A 59 -27.18 -10.90 19.01
N TYR A 60 -27.15 -9.58 19.22
CA TYR A 60 -28.20 -8.87 19.97
C TYR A 60 -29.19 -8.15 19.07
N ASP A 61 -29.06 -8.36 17.75
CA ASP A 61 -29.94 -7.84 16.70
C ASP A 61 -30.18 -6.33 16.80
N VAL A 62 -29.10 -5.54 16.85
CA VAL A 62 -29.17 -4.08 16.92
C VAL A 62 -28.33 -3.42 15.81
N ILE A 63 -28.81 -2.28 15.32
CA ILE A 63 -28.08 -1.44 14.36
C ILE A 63 -28.23 0.02 14.74
N LYS A 64 -27.12 0.76 14.62
CA LYS A 64 -27.04 2.21 14.72
C LYS A 64 -26.73 2.77 13.34
N PHE A 65 -27.49 3.76 12.89
CA PHE A 65 -27.34 4.35 11.57
C PHE A 65 -27.66 5.85 11.58
N ARG A 66 -27.19 6.56 10.59
CA ARG A 66 -27.46 7.98 10.40
C ARG A 66 -28.42 8.19 9.24
N VAL A 67 -29.38 9.08 9.42
CA VAL A 67 -30.36 9.51 8.44
C VAL A 67 -29.96 10.88 7.91
N ALA A 68 -29.98 11.07 6.60
CA ALA A 68 -29.76 12.39 6.00
C ALA A 68 -30.98 13.28 6.26
N ILE A 69 -30.86 14.15 7.26
CA ILE A 69 -31.91 15.12 7.59
C ILE A 69 -31.75 16.38 6.76
N THR A 70 -32.87 16.91 6.27
CA THR A 70 -32.92 18.20 5.52
C THR A 70 -33.25 19.39 6.40
N GLU A 71 -33.73 19.13 7.61
CA GLU A 71 -34.03 20.12 8.63
C GLU A 71 -32.85 20.32 9.56
N LYS A 72 -32.85 21.40 10.37
CA LYS A 72 -31.78 21.62 11.33
C LYS A 72 -31.69 20.49 12.37
N LYS A 73 -32.82 19.89 12.71
CA LYS A 73 -32.92 18.80 13.70
C LYS A 73 -34.23 18.02 13.58
N VAL A 74 -34.20 16.79 14.03
CA VAL A 74 -35.36 15.90 14.13
C VAL A 74 -35.72 15.67 15.60
N PRO A 75 -37.00 15.37 15.95
CA PRO A 75 -37.36 14.94 17.28
C PRO A 75 -36.63 13.63 17.62
N ALA A 76 -35.87 13.63 18.72
CA ALA A 76 -35.10 12.48 19.20
C ALA A 76 -35.56 12.08 20.61
N LEU A 77 -35.45 10.77 20.92
CA LEU A 77 -35.71 10.22 22.20
C LEU A 77 -34.42 10.18 23.03
N THR A 78 -34.51 10.55 24.29
CA THR A 78 -33.36 10.48 25.22
C THR A 78 -33.12 9.04 25.64
N VAL A 79 -31.90 8.53 25.45
CA VAL A 79 -31.50 7.20 25.93
C VAL A 79 -31.23 7.26 27.45
N ALA A 80 -31.78 6.29 28.18
CA ALA A 80 -31.58 6.19 29.62
C ALA A 80 -30.10 5.93 29.97
N THR A 81 -29.56 6.69 30.88
CA THR A 81 -28.17 6.53 31.38
C THR A 81 -28.04 5.45 32.45
N VAL A 82 -29.16 5.10 33.10
CA VAL A 82 -29.21 4.07 34.14
C VAL A 82 -30.18 2.97 33.72
N ALA A 83 -29.71 1.73 33.80
CA ALA A 83 -30.53 0.57 33.48
C ALA A 83 -31.65 0.41 34.52
N PRO A 84 -32.95 0.27 34.14
CA PRO A 84 -34.03 0.03 35.07
C PRO A 84 -33.87 -1.32 35.77
N ALA A 85 -34.24 -1.34 37.06
CA ALA A 85 -34.20 -2.56 37.87
C ALA A 85 -35.40 -3.46 37.59
N VAL A 86 -35.33 -4.73 38.03
CA VAL A 86 -36.48 -5.65 38.05
C VAL A 86 -37.65 -5.03 38.83
N GLY A 87 -38.84 -5.11 38.24
CA GLY A 87 -40.06 -4.50 38.80
C GLY A 87 -40.33 -3.06 38.33
N ALA A 88 -39.37 -2.38 37.71
CA ALA A 88 -39.58 -1.06 37.15
C ALA A 88 -40.64 -1.09 36.03
N GLU A 89 -41.39 0.00 35.92
CA GLU A 89 -42.36 0.18 34.84
C GLU A 89 -41.68 0.35 33.49
N ALA A 90 -42.29 -0.22 32.45
CA ALA A 90 -41.82 -0.18 31.09
C ALA A 90 -42.97 0.21 30.14
N TYR A 91 -42.70 1.15 29.24
CA TYR A 91 -43.66 1.68 28.29
C TYR A 91 -43.17 1.48 26.88
N LEU A 92 -43.87 0.63 26.08
CA LEU A 92 -43.59 0.41 24.69
C LEU A 92 -44.28 1.49 23.84
N LEU A 93 -43.52 2.23 23.07
CA LEU A 93 -43.97 3.38 22.29
C LEU A 93 -44.07 2.98 20.80
N PRO A 94 -45.29 2.61 20.28
CA PRO A 94 -45.43 2.22 18.91
C PRO A 94 -45.33 3.40 17.93
N TYR A 95 -44.84 3.12 16.71
CA TYR A 95 -44.96 4.09 15.63
C TYR A 95 -46.43 4.37 15.30
N SER A 96 -46.79 5.65 15.18
CA SER A 96 -48.13 6.08 14.78
C SER A 96 -48.09 7.41 14.07
N THR A 97 -48.85 7.52 13.00
CA THR A 97 -49.16 8.78 12.30
C THR A 97 -50.40 9.48 12.82
N GLN A 98 -51.10 8.86 13.77
CA GLN A 98 -52.31 9.41 14.41
C GLN A 98 -51.97 10.33 15.58
N LYS A 99 -52.86 11.30 15.84
CA LYS A 99 -52.69 12.25 16.96
C LYS A 99 -52.78 11.54 18.32
N ASP A 100 -53.70 10.57 18.46
CA ASP A 100 -53.89 9.81 19.71
C ASP A 100 -52.91 8.63 19.70
N ARG A 101 -51.83 8.77 20.46
CA ARG A 101 -50.80 7.76 20.63
C ARG A 101 -51.05 6.98 21.92
N THR A 102 -51.23 5.67 21.80
CA THR A 102 -51.32 4.77 22.95
C THR A 102 -50.00 4.03 23.13
N CYS A 103 -49.55 3.85 24.39
CA CYS A 103 -48.42 2.99 24.72
C CYS A 103 -48.92 1.68 25.32
N THR A 104 -48.12 0.64 25.24
CA THR A 104 -48.33 -0.62 25.96
C THR A 104 -47.50 -0.56 27.25
N GLN A 105 -48.13 -0.75 28.38
CA GLN A 105 -47.48 -0.74 29.70
C GLN A 105 -47.20 -2.17 30.16
N GLY A 106 -46.08 -2.36 30.83
CA GLY A 106 -45.64 -3.59 31.47
C GLY A 106 -44.55 -3.30 32.50
N LYS A 107 -43.85 -4.34 32.93
CA LYS A 107 -42.77 -4.24 33.92
C LYS A 107 -41.54 -4.99 33.47
N VAL A 108 -40.38 -4.58 33.95
CA VAL A 108 -39.12 -5.31 33.79
C VAL A 108 -39.18 -6.57 34.66
N LYS A 109 -39.24 -7.75 34.01
CA LYS A 109 -39.33 -9.05 34.70
C LYS A 109 -37.94 -9.61 35.03
N LYS A 110 -36.95 -9.38 34.13
CA LYS A 110 -35.58 -9.85 34.30
C LYS A 110 -34.60 -8.88 33.59
N VAL A 111 -33.45 -8.70 34.22
CA VAL A 111 -32.31 -7.99 33.59
C VAL A 111 -31.16 -8.98 33.45
N THR A 112 -30.67 -9.15 32.25
CA THR A 112 -29.49 -9.98 31.92
C THR A 112 -28.37 -9.06 31.47
N LYS A 113 -27.15 -9.24 31.97
CA LYS A 113 -26.01 -8.43 31.58
C LYS A 113 -25.54 -8.82 30.15
N ILE A 114 -25.26 -7.80 29.35
CA ILE A 114 -24.50 -7.88 28.11
C ILE A 114 -23.16 -7.26 28.40
N GLU A 115 -22.09 -8.02 28.37
CA GLU A 115 -20.80 -7.55 28.84
C GLU A 115 -20.93 -6.97 30.28
N ASP A 116 -19.98 -6.26 30.80
CA ASP A 116 -20.04 -5.77 32.19
C ASP A 116 -20.97 -4.56 32.36
N ASN A 117 -21.23 -3.78 31.31
CA ASN A 117 -21.83 -2.45 31.40
C ASN A 117 -23.25 -2.33 30.79
N TYR A 118 -23.69 -3.31 30.00
CA TYR A 118 -24.96 -3.20 29.28
C TYR A 118 -25.96 -4.24 29.74
N SER A 119 -27.22 -4.07 29.36
CA SER A 119 -28.32 -4.90 29.81
C SER A 119 -29.23 -5.35 28.69
N TYR A 120 -29.75 -6.58 28.81
CA TYR A 120 -30.81 -7.16 28.02
C TYR A 120 -31.99 -7.45 28.94
N TYR A 121 -33.20 -7.14 28.50
CA TYR A 121 -34.36 -7.14 29.35
C TYR A 121 -35.38 -8.20 28.92
N THR A 122 -36.03 -8.85 29.87
CA THR A 122 -37.29 -9.55 29.69
C THR A 122 -38.40 -8.67 30.29
N LEU A 123 -39.44 -8.39 29.51
CA LEU A 123 -40.53 -7.49 29.87
C LEU A 123 -41.82 -8.28 29.98
N ASP A 124 -42.63 -7.96 30.97
CA ASP A 124 -43.96 -8.53 31.21
C ASP A 124 -45.00 -7.74 30.38
N MET A 125 -44.91 -7.93 29.05
CA MET A 125 -45.85 -7.34 28.09
C MET A 125 -45.86 -8.12 26.78
N ARG A 126 -47.03 -8.11 26.12
CA ARG A 126 -47.19 -8.73 24.79
C ARG A 126 -46.66 -7.80 23.71
N LEU A 127 -45.77 -8.32 22.84
CA LEU A 127 -45.29 -7.64 21.63
C LEU A 127 -46.11 -8.08 20.41
N LYS A 128 -46.73 -7.12 19.72
CA LYS A 128 -47.35 -7.36 18.41
C LYS A 128 -46.26 -7.25 17.31
N ASP A 129 -46.42 -7.93 16.18
CA ASP A 129 -45.44 -7.95 15.08
C ASP A 129 -45.07 -6.56 14.58
N LYS A 130 -46.03 -5.66 14.51
CA LYS A 130 -45.83 -4.25 14.10
C LYS A 130 -45.11 -3.38 15.14
N MET A 131 -44.76 -3.93 16.29
CA MET A 131 -44.12 -3.19 17.40
C MET A 131 -42.68 -3.64 17.66
N VAL A 132 -42.15 -4.55 16.84
CA VAL A 132 -40.72 -4.94 16.90
C VAL A 132 -39.86 -3.73 16.56
N SER A 133 -38.74 -3.56 17.24
CA SER A 133 -37.81 -2.42 17.18
C SER A 133 -38.39 -1.08 17.67
N CYS A 134 -39.62 -1.07 18.20
CA CYS A 134 -40.13 0.14 18.85
C CYS A 134 -39.37 0.42 20.18
N PRO A 135 -39.21 1.71 20.54
CA PRO A 135 -38.53 2.09 21.78
C PRO A 135 -39.31 1.66 23.01
N VAL A 136 -38.59 1.17 24.02
CA VAL A 136 -39.12 0.90 25.36
C VAL A 136 -38.55 1.94 26.33
N ALA A 137 -39.45 2.72 26.93
CA ALA A 137 -39.09 3.82 27.83
C ALA A 137 -39.42 3.48 29.31
N ASP A 138 -38.75 4.18 30.22
CA ASP A 138 -39.08 4.19 31.62
C ASP A 138 -40.21 5.19 31.95
N ALA A 139 -40.58 5.31 33.21
CA ALA A 139 -41.61 6.25 33.70
C ALA A 139 -41.25 7.73 33.45
N ASN A 140 -39.99 8.06 33.20
CA ASN A 140 -39.53 9.42 32.88
C ASN A 140 -39.50 9.68 31.35
N GLY A 141 -39.91 8.71 30.55
CA GLY A 141 -39.85 8.78 29.10
C GLY A 141 -38.47 8.58 28.48
N GLN A 142 -37.48 8.11 29.27
CA GLN A 142 -36.14 7.80 28.77
C GLN A 142 -36.12 6.38 28.20
N VAL A 143 -35.58 6.22 26.99
CA VAL A 143 -35.55 4.94 26.30
C VAL A 143 -34.41 4.07 26.83
N PHE A 144 -34.72 2.93 27.39
CA PHE A 144 -33.74 1.96 27.86
C PHE A 144 -33.56 0.75 26.96
N GLY A 145 -34.47 0.50 25.98
CA GLY A 145 -34.37 -0.67 25.13
C GLY A 145 -35.10 -0.57 23.79
N LEU A 146 -34.78 -1.50 22.89
CA LEU A 146 -35.44 -1.80 21.62
C LEU A 146 -36.24 -3.10 21.80
N ALA A 147 -37.54 -3.08 21.53
CA ALA A 147 -38.42 -4.22 21.72
C ALA A 147 -38.11 -5.34 20.68
N GLN A 148 -37.92 -6.56 21.18
CA GLN A 148 -37.66 -7.76 20.41
C GLN A 148 -38.64 -8.88 20.72
N LYS A 149 -38.96 -9.72 19.73
CA LYS A 149 -39.83 -10.86 19.91
C LYS A 149 -39.24 -11.88 20.88
N ALA A 150 -40.04 -12.44 21.74
CA ALA A 150 -39.67 -13.61 22.48
C ALA A 150 -39.60 -14.83 21.56
N SER A 151 -38.66 -15.73 21.83
CA SER A 151 -38.57 -17.04 21.18
C SER A 151 -39.20 -18.13 22.07
N GLY A 152 -39.92 -19.10 21.49
CA GLY A 152 -40.49 -20.24 22.21
C GLY A 152 -42.00 -20.08 22.56
N GLN A 153 -42.49 -20.84 23.53
CA GLN A 153 -43.90 -20.94 23.85
C GLN A 153 -44.49 -19.72 24.61
N ASP A 154 -43.65 -18.85 25.21
CA ASP A 154 -44.07 -17.72 26.05
C ASP A 154 -44.35 -16.41 25.30
N THR A 155 -44.46 -16.44 23.95
CA THR A 155 -44.65 -15.24 23.11
C THR A 155 -45.96 -14.48 23.39
N ALA A 156 -46.88 -15.05 24.16
CA ALA A 156 -48.18 -14.44 24.42
C ALA A 156 -48.13 -13.39 25.57
N SER A 157 -47.17 -13.49 26.50
CA SER A 157 -47.16 -12.70 27.74
C SER A 157 -45.86 -11.93 27.99
N ILE A 158 -44.76 -12.26 27.27
CA ILE A 158 -43.48 -11.60 27.46
C ILE A 158 -42.91 -11.12 26.11
N CYS A 159 -42.05 -10.09 26.18
CA CYS A 159 -41.14 -9.73 25.08
C CYS A 159 -39.74 -9.45 25.66
N TYR A 160 -38.81 -9.32 24.76
CA TYR A 160 -37.43 -8.94 25.07
C TYR A 160 -37.14 -7.51 24.66
N ALA A 161 -36.07 -6.93 25.22
CA ALA A 161 -35.55 -5.66 24.74
C ALA A 161 -34.03 -5.65 24.83
N ALA A 162 -33.36 -5.37 23.70
CA ALA A 162 -31.94 -5.06 23.69
C ALA A 162 -31.69 -3.67 24.29
N GLY A 163 -30.69 -3.51 25.12
CA GLY A 163 -30.39 -2.23 25.76
C GLY A 163 -30.07 -1.13 24.75
N ALA A 164 -30.77 0.00 24.84
CA ALA A 164 -30.54 1.14 23.96
C ALA A 164 -29.12 1.72 24.12
N ALA A 165 -28.56 1.73 25.32
CA ALA A 165 -27.17 2.12 25.57
C ALA A 165 -26.18 1.18 24.90
N PHE A 166 -26.46 -0.13 24.83
CA PHE A 166 -25.66 -1.10 24.08
C PHE A 166 -25.74 -0.83 22.56
N ALA A 167 -26.93 -0.59 22.04
CA ALA A 167 -27.08 -0.25 20.62
C ALA A 167 -26.36 1.06 20.26
N MET A 168 -26.37 2.04 21.15
CA MET A 168 -25.62 3.30 20.99
C MET A 168 -24.10 3.11 21.03
N SER A 169 -23.59 2.16 21.81
CA SER A 169 -22.15 1.88 21.89
C SER A 169 -21.58 1.21 20.65
N GLN A 170 -22.44 0.68 19.78
CA GLN A 170 -21.97 0.11 18.53
C GLN A 170 -21.29 1.17 17.66
N GLY A 171 -20.12 0.85 17.12
CA GLY A 171 -19.29 1.81 16.39
C GLY A 171 -18.56 1.17 15.22
N ILE A 172 -18.02 2.02 14.38
CA ILE A 172 -17.12 1.64 13.29
C ILE A 172 -15.66 1.74 13.78
N SER A 173 -14.84 0.77 13.44
CA SER A 173 -13.42 0.72 13.72
C SER A 173 -12.66 0.21 12.50
N ALA A 174 -11.33 0.20 12.53
CA ALA A 174 -10.52 -0.38 11.46
C ALA A 174 -10.84 -1.87 11.21
N LEU A 175 -11.25 -2.62 12.24
CA LEU A 175 -11.64 -4.02 12.10
C LEU A 175 -13.00 -4.20 11.40
N SER A 176 -13.82 -3.16 11.36
CA SER A 176 -15.16 -3.20 10.73
C SER A 176 -15.12 -3.44 9.23
N LEU A 177 -14.00 -3.17 8.55
CA LEU A 177 -13.81 -3.50 7.13
C LEU A 177 -13.88 -5.01 6.85
N GLY A 178 -13.45 -5.84 7.82
CA GLY A 178 -13.53 -7.30 7.76
C GLY A 178 -14.76 -7.91 8.42
N ASP A 179 -15.58 -7.12 9.11
CA ASP A 179 -16.72 -7.60 9.89
C ASP A 179 -17.86 -8.11 8.97
N ILE A 180 -18.22 -9.39 9.13
CA ILE A 180 -19.27 -10.05 8.34
C ILE A 180 -20.63 -9.41 8.58
N THR A 181 -20.93 -8.99 9.83
CA THR A 181 -22.19 -8.33 10.21
C THR A 181 -22.38 -7.07 9.37
N LEU A 182 -21.37 -6.22 9.30
CA LEU A 182 -21.40 -4.98 8.51
C LEU A 182 -21.31 -5.22 7.00
N ARG A 183 -20.56 -6.22 6.56
CA ARG A 183 -20.46 -6.57 5.13
C ARG A 183 -21.76 -7.08 4.53
N ASN A 184 -22.64 -7.67 5.35
CA ASN A 184 -23.98 -8.12 4.92
C ASN A 184 -24.96 -6.96 4.67
N ILE A 185 -24.55 -5.72 4.83
CA ILE A 185 -25.35 -4.52 4.57
C ILE A 185 -24.63 -3.73 3.46
N GLY A 186 -25.27 -3.50 2.31
CA GLY A 186 -24.71 -2.72 1.18
C GLY A 186 -24.68 -1.21 1.44
N ILE A 187 -25.49 -0.70 2.39
CA ILE A 187 -25.48 0.72 2.75
C ILE A 187 -24.08 1.13 3.24
N LYS A 188 -23.63 2.31 2.80
CA LYS A 188 -22.36 2.92 3.17
C LYS A 188 -22.14 2.87 4.70
N LYS A 189 -20.89 2.59 5.12
CA LYS A 189 -20.49 2.66 6.53
C LYS A 189 -19.99 4.06 6.85
N GLY A 190 -20.28 4.55 8.05
CA GLY A 190 -19.69 5.77 8.57
C GLY A 190 -18.21 5.61 8.91
N LEU A 191 -17.60 6.70 9.37
CA LEU A 191 -16.25 6.68 9.92
C LEU A 191 -16.30 6.50 11.45
N PRO A 192 -15.20 6.05 12.07
CA PRO A 192 -15.04 6.13 13.53
C PRO A 192 -15.25 7.54 14.07
N ASP A 193 -15.69 7.63 15.34
CA ASP A 193 -16.07 8.90 15.95
C ASP A 193 -14.87 9.82 16.28
N THR A 194 -13.67 9.26 16.44
CA THR A 194 -12.45 10.03 16.73
C THR A 194 -11.56 10.15 15.50
N GLU A 195 -10.86 11.27 15.36
CA GLU A 195 -9.94 11.54 14.24
C GLU A 195 -8.86 10.47 14.13
N GLU A 196 -8.26 10.07 15.26
CA GLU A 196 -7.20 9.06 15.30
C GLU A 196 -7.69 7.71 14.76
N GLN A 197 -8.84 7.23 15.23
CA GLN A 197 -9.42 5.96 14.78
C GLN A 197 -9.86 6.03 13.31
N ALA A 198 -10.39 7.18 12.88
CA ALA A 198 -10.78 7.40 11.49
C ALA A 198 -9.57 7.41 10.54
N LEU A 199 -8.42 7.96 10.96
CA LEU A 199 -7.18 7.89 10.19
C LEU A 199 -6.65 6.45 10.06
N VAL A 200 -6.75 5.66 11.13
CA VAL A 200 -6.39 4.22 11.09
C VAL A 200 -7.34 3.47 10.14
N TYR A 201 -8.65 3.75 10.23
CA TYR A 201 -9.65 3.17 9.31
C TYR A 201 -9.33 3.50 7.85
N LEU A 202 -9.05 4.77 7.53
CA LEU A 202 -8.67 5.20 6.18
C LEU A 202 -7.37 4.54 5.69
N TYR A 203 -6.40 4.36 6.57
CA TYR A 203 -5.15 3.66 6.22
C TYR A 203 -5.42 2.22 5.77
N VAL A 204 -6.24 1.48 6.52
CA VAL A 204 -6.60 0.09 6.17
C VAL A 204 -7.49 0.07 4.92
N ALA A 205 -8.46 0.98 4.82
CA ALA A 205 -9.38 1.06 3.68
C ALA A 205 -8.66 1.33 2.35
N SER A 206 -7.58 2.10 2.36
CA SER A 206 -6.84 2.49 1.15
C SER A 206 -6.37 1.30 0.29
N SER A 207 -6.20 0.11 0.88
CA SER A 207 -5.80 -1.12 0.19
C SER A 207 -6.95 -2.09 -0.07
N GLN A 208 -8.17 -1.82 0.41
CA GLN A 208 -9.28 -2.77 0.40
C GLN A 208 -10.49 -2.32 -0.42
N VAL A 209 -10.62 -1.01 -0.67
CA VAL A 209 -11.75 -0.45 -1.42
C VAL A 209 -11.30 0.14 -2.75
N SER A 210 -12.25 0.40 -3.67
CA SER A 210 -11.95 1.10 -4.92
C SER A 210 -11.50 2.54 -4.67
N GLN A 211 -10.85 3.15 -5.67
CA GLN A 211 -10.41 4.54 -5.57
C GLN A 211 -11.60 5.50 -5.36
N GLU A 212 -12.74 5.25 -6.02
CA GLU A 212 -13.94 6.07 -5.91
C GLU A 212 -14.54 5.98 -4.50
N GLU A 213 -14.62 4.77 -3.94
CA GLU A 213 -15.05 4.56 -2.56
C GLU A 213 -14.10 5.22 -1.56
N TYR A 214 -12.79 5.13 -1.81
CA TYR A 214 -11.79 5.77 -0.95
C TYR A 214 -11.91 7.29 -0.96
N VAL A 215 -12.11 7.92 -2.13
CA VAL A 215 -12.39 9.37 -2.24
C VAL A 215 -13.66 9.73 -1.47
N SER A 216 -14.72 8.93 -1.57
CA SER A 216 -15.96 9.14 -0.81
C SER A 216 -15.74 9.07 0.71
N LEU A 217 -14.87 8.16 1.19
CA LEU A 217 -14.50 8.09 2.60
C LEU A 217 -13.69 9.32 3.04
N LEU A 218 -12.79 9.81 2.16
CA LEU A 218 -12.02 11.04 2.42
C LEU A 218 -12.91 12.29 2.44
N ASP A 219 -13.95 12.34 1.59
CA ASP A 219 -14.96 13.41 1.62
C ASP A 219 -15.72 13.43 2.95
N ASP A 220 -16.10 12.26 3.45
CA ASP A 220 -16.73 12.15 4.77
C ASP A 220 -15.75 12.55 5.88
N PHE A 221 -14.47 12.15 5.77
CA PHE A 221 -13.46 12.50 6.76
C PHE A 221 -13.26 14.02 6.87
N VAL A 222 -13.08 14.72 5.76
CA VAL A 222 -12.90 16.17 5.80
C VAL A 222 -14.16 16.93 6.23
N LYS A 223 -15.32 16.31 6.06
CA LYS A 223 -16.60 16.84 6.55
C LYS A 223 -16.72 16.63 8.07
N GLN A 224 -16.34 15.48 8.59
CA GLN A 224 -16.40 15.13 10.01
C GLN A 224 -15.28 15.81 10.81
N PHE A 225 -14.07 15.93 10.24
CA PHE A 225 -12.89 16.53 10.86
C PHE A 225 -12.32 17.70 10.03
N PRO A 226 -13.05 18.82 9.87
CA PRO A 226 -12.70 19.91 8.96
C PRO A 226 -11.42 20.67 9.35
N ASN A 227 -10.89 20.46 10.54
CA ASN A 227 -9.67 21.07 11.05
C ASN A 227 -8.46 20.11 11.03
N SER A 228 -8.63 18.88 10.52
CA SER A 228 -7.54 17.92 10.33
C SER A 228 -6.84 18.18 9.00
N PRO A 229 -5.53 18.51 8.98
CA PRO A 229 -4.79 18.63 7.73
C PRO A 229 -4.62 17.28 7.02
N ASP A 230 -4.57 16.16 7.77
CA ASP A 230 -4.34 14.82 7.24
C ASP A 230 -5.38 14.39 6.21
N GLY A 231 -6.65 14.68 6.46
CA GLY A 231 -7.73 14.36 5.53
C GLY A 231 -7.55 15.03 4.17
N TYR A 232 -7.23 16.31 4.18
CA TYR A 232 -6.97 17.07 2.96
C TYR A 232 -5.71 16.58 2.24
N LEU A 233 -4.61 16.32 2.96
CA LEU A 233 -3.37 15.81 2.37
C LEU A 233 -3.54 14.42 1.76
N ARG A 234 -4.30 13.53 2.39
CA ARG A 234 -4.61 12.20 1.85
C ARG A 234 -5.48 12.29 0.61
N ARG A 235 -6.50 13.16 0.62
CA ARG A 235 -7.36 13.37 -0.55
C ARG A 235 -6.60 14.01 -1.70
N ALA A 236 -5.75 15.01 -1.44
CA ALA A 236 -4.84 15.58 -2.43
C ALA A 236 -3.93 14.50 -3.03
N SER A 237 -3.32 13.66 -2.19
CA SER A 237 -2.49 12.54 -2.66
C SER A 237 -3.25 11.60 -3.60
N THR A 238 -4.51 11.28 -3.29
CA THR A 238 -5.34 10.42 -4.13
C THR A 238 -5.60 11.06 -5.51
N PHE A 239 -5.81 12.37 -5.56
CA PHE A 239 -5.97 13.10 -6.82
C PHE A 239 -4.66 13.24 -7.59
N VAL A 240 -3.51 13.37 -6.91
CA VAL A 240 -2.18 13.42 -7.57
C VAL A 240 -1.84 12.09 -8.23
N PHE A 241 -2.03 10.97 -7.54
CA PHE A 241 -1.64 9.65 -8.06
C PHE A 241 -2.67 9.03 -9.01
N GLY A 242 -3.95 9.31 -8.81
CA GLY A 242 -5.04 8.76 -9.62
C GLY A 242 -5.56 9.70 -10.69
N GLY A 243 -5.21 10.99 -10.61
CA GLY A 243 -5.69 12.02 -11.51
C GLY A 243 -5.10 11.88 -12.93
N LYS A 244 -5.93 12.20 -13.90
CA LYS A 244 -5.55 12.18 -15.33
C LYS A 244 -5.72 13.54 -16.00
N GLU A 245 -6.46 14.44 -15.37
CA GLU A 245 -6.86 15.72 -15.92
C GLU A 245 -6.49 16.87 -14.98
N ASP A 246 -6.30 18.07 -15.54
CA ASP A 246 -6.01 19.29 -14.77
C ASP A 246 -7.05 19.55 -13.66
N ALA A 247 -8.31 19.16 -13.88
CA ALA A 247 -9.37 19.29 -12.88
C ALA A 247 -9.14 18.47 -11.60
N ASP A 248 -8.47 17.33 -11.68
CA ASP A 248 -8.10 16.53 -10.50
C ASP A 248 -6.95 17.19 -9.75
N PHE A 249 -5.98 17.72 -10.47
CA PHE A 249 -4.86 18.47 -9.87
C PHE A 249 -5.32 19.81 -9.26
N ASP A 250 -6.36 20.44 -9.81
CA ASP A 250 -6.99 21.61 -9.18
C ASP A 250 -7.62 21.26 -7.82
N LYS A 251 -8.28 20.09 -7.70
CA LYS A 251 -8.79 19.60 -6.42
C LYS A 251 -7.66 19.31 -5.44
N ALA A 252 -6.59 18.66 -5.91
CA ALA A 252 -5.41 18.38 -5.08
C ALA A 252 -4.77 19.67 -4.55
N ALA A 253 -4.59 20.67 -5.42
CA ALA A 253 -4.04 21.98 -5.03
C ALA A 253 -4.91 22.70 -4.00
N ALA A 254 -6.23 22.68 -4.18
CA ALA A 254 -7.18 23.28 -3.23
C ALA A 254 -7.12 22.57 -1.86
N ASP A 255 -6.97 21.25 -1.83
CA ASP A 255 -6.80 20.48 -0.60
C ASP A 255 -5.46 20.79 0.08
N MET A 256 -4.36 20.89 -0.65
CA MET A 256 -3.06 21.31 -0.12
C MET A 256 -3.13 22.69 0.55
N GLU A 257 -3.77 23.65 -0.11
CA GLU A 257 -3.99 24.99 0.47
C GLU A 257 -4.87 24.92 1.72
N ARG A 258 -5.90 24.09 1.70
CA ARG A 258 -6.76 23.91 2.88
C ARG A 258 -6.01 23.29 4.04
N ALA A 259 -5.18 22.27 3.79
CA ALA A 259 -4.31 21.66 4.80
C ALA A 259 -3.39 22.69 5.45
N LEU A 260 -2.72 23.55 4.66
CA LEU A 260 -1.88 24.65 5.16
C LEU A 260 -2.66 25.66 6.01
N LYS A 261 -3.95 25.90 5.67
CA LYS A 261 -4.79 26.86 6.38
C LYS A 261 -5.23 26.34 7.75
N VAL A 262 -5.50 25.03 7.89
CA VAL A 262 -6.01 24.44 9.13
C VAL A 262 -4.92 23.91 10.05
N ALA A 263 -3.72 23.65 9.53
CA ALA A 263 -2.60 23.13 10.30
C ALA A 263 -2.13 24.11 11.39
N LYS A 264 -1.97 23.60 12.60
CA LYS A 264 -1.38 24.34 13.73
C LYS A 264 0.13 24.47 13.58
N LYS A 265 0.82 23.40 13.21
CA LYS A 265 2.24 23.34 12.86
C LYS A 265 2.32 22.95 11.37
N LYS A 266 3.06 23.68 10.57
CA LYS A 266 3.00 23.60 9.11
C LYS A 266 4.13 22.81 8.47
N ASP A 267 5.16 22.46 9.22
CA ASP A 267 6.34 21.75 8.70
C ASP A 267 5.99 20.42 8.04
N ASP A 268 5.20 19.59 8.71
CA ASP A 268 4.76 18.32 8.15
C ASP A 268 3.85 18.49 6.92
N VAL A 269 3.00 19.53 6.92
CA VAL A 269 2.14 19.84 5.74
C VAL A 269 3.01 20.27 4.56
N TYR A 270 3.99 21.14 4.76
CA TYR A 270 4.94 21.55 3.71
C TYR A 270 5.73 20.35 3.17
N TYR A 271 6.21 19.48 4.06
CA TYR A 271 6.88 18.25 3.66
C TYR A 271 5.99 17.34 2.80
N ASN A 272 4.73 17.12 3.21
CA ASN A 272 3.81 16.27 2.46
C ASN A 272 3.45 16.87 1.10
N ILE A 273 3.26 18.19 1.00
CA ILE A 273 3.03 18.88 -0.27
C ILE A 273 4.26 18.75 -1.18
N SER A 274 5.46 19.01 -0.64
CA SER A 274 6.71 18.84 -1.38
C SER A 274 6.83 17.43 -1.94
N LYS A 275 6.58 16.41 -1.12
CA LYS A 275 6.63 15.00 -1.51
C LYS A 275 5.61 14.65 -2.60
N GLN A 276 4.41 15.21 -2.53
CA GLN A 276 3.38 14.98 -3.56
C GLN A 276 3.78 15.60 -4.90
N ILE A 277 4.30 16.83 -4.91
CA ILE A 277 4.78 17.50 -6.13
C ILE A 277 6.01 16.77 -6.70
N TYR A 278 6.95 16.35 -5.85
CA TYR A 278 8.10 15.54 -6.24
C TYR A 278 7.68 14.23 -6.92
N ASN A 279 6.77 13.49 -6.31
CA ASN A 279 6.27 12.24 -6.88
C ASN A 279 5.51 12.46 -8.20
N TYR A 280 4.75 13.55 -8.32
CA TYR A 280 4.10 13.95 -9.57
C TYR A 280 5.14 14.11 -10.70
N GLN A 281 6.24 14.83 -10.42
CA GLN A 281 7.32 15.04 -11.39
C GLN A 281 8.10 13.76 -11.72
N LEU A 282 8.28 12.83 -10.76
CA LEU A 282 8.88 11.52 -11.02
C LEU A 282 8.08 10.68 -12.02
N GLY A 283 6.76 10.88 -12.10
CA GLY A 283 5.90 10.27 -13.10
C GLY A 283 6.14 10.79 -14.52
N LYS A 284 7.03 11.78 -14.71
CA LYS A 284 7.38 12.39 -16.00
C LYS A 284 6.14 12.80 -16.81
N PRO A 285 5.29 13.70 -16.29
CA PRO A 285 4.09 14.13 -16.99
C PRO A 285 4.47 14.79 -18.34
N GLU A 286 3.70 14.51 -19.39
CA GLU A 286 3.90 15.14 -20.71
C GLU A 286 3.82 16.67 -20.62
N LYS A 287 2.95 17.17 -19.75
CA LYS A 287 2.79 18.57 -19.44
C LYS A 287 2.76 18.76 -17.93
N THR A 288 3.65 19.60 -17.43
CA THR A 288 3.66 20.00 -16.01
C THR A 288 2.39 20.79 -15.68
N TYR A 289 1.70 20.38 -14.60
CA TYR A 289 0.56 21.12 -14.09
C TYR A 289 1.03 22.39 -13.40
N LYS A 290 0.65 23.54 -13.93
CA LYS A 290 1.02 24.88 -13.40
C LYS A 290 2.51 24.98 -13.05
N ASP A 291 2.82 25.28 -11.79
CA ASP A 291 4.17 25.42 -11.25
C ASP A 291 4.66 24.19 -10.46
N TRP A 292 4.03 23.01 -10.63
CA TRP A 292 4.44 21.79 -9.95
C TRP A 292 5.72 21.22 -10.56
N THR A 293 6.83 21.86 -10.25
CA THR A 293 8.20 21.48 -10.68
C THR A 293 9.02 20.99 -9.51
N TYR A 294 10.22 20.47 -9.78
CA TYR A 294 11.17 20.15 -8.72
C TYR A 294 11.57 21.39 -7.91
N GLU A 295 11.66 22.58 -8.53
CA GLU A 295 11.91 23.85 -7.84
C GLU A 295 10.80 24.14 -6.83
N LYS A 296 9.55 23.97 -7.23
CA LYS A 296 8.41 24.18 -6.34
C LYS A 296 8.41 23.18 -5.17
N ALA A 297 8.79 21.92 -5.43
CA ALA A 297 8.96 20.92 -4.38
C ALA A 297 10.06 21.33 -3.39
N LEU A 298 11.20 21.87 -3.89
CA LEU A 298 12.28 22.39 -3.04
C LEU A 298 11.82 23.58 -2.17
N ASP A 299 11.03 24.51 -2.73
CA ASP A 299 10.51 25.65 -1.96
C ASP A 299 9.69 25.17 -0.75
N TYR A 300 8.86 24.13 -0.95
CA TYR A 300 8.06 23.57 0.13
C TYR A 300 8.91 22.80 1.16
N VAL A 301 9.88 21.98 0.75
CA VAL A 301 10.72 21.26 1.72
C VAL A 301 11.62 22.25 2.48
N HIS A 302 12.10 23.32 1.86
CA HIS A 302 12.83 24.39 2.54
C HIS A 302 11.93 25.13 3.55
N SER A 303 10.64 25.31 3.23
CA SER A 303 9.67 25.87 4.18
C SER A 303 9.45 24.95 5.39
N ALA A 304 9.48 23.63 5.20
CA ALA A 304 9.46 22.66 6.29
C ALA A 304 10.72 22.73 7.14
N LEU A 305 11.90 22.73 6.51
CA LEU A 305 13.21 22.80 7.16
C LEU A 305 13.44 24.12 7.93
N ALA A 306 12.81 25.20 7.50
CA ALA A 306 12.85 26.49 8.21
C ALA A 306 12.10 26.46 9.56
N ILE A 307 11.15 25.54 9.73
CA ILE A 307 10.37 25.36 10.96
C ILE A 307 11.02 24.30 11.85
N ASP A 308 11.41 23.16 11.27
CA ASP A 308 12.05 22.05 11.98
C ASP A 308 13.05 21.33 11.06
N SER A 309 14.25 21.03 11.55
CA SER A 309 15.31 20.37 10.77
C SER A 309 15.28 18.85 10.93
N LEU A 310 14.12 18.23 10.64
CA LEU A 310 13.99 16.78 10.73
C LEU A 310 14.78 16.07 9.62
N PRO A 311 15.50 14.97 9.93
CA PRO A 311 16.28 14.23 8.93
C PRO A 311 15.45 13.75 7.74
N VAL A 312 14.16 13.46 7.91
CA VAL A 312 13.27 13.05 6.83
C VAL A 312 13.03 14.18 5.81
N TYR A 313 13.04 15.44 6.25
CA TYR A 313 12.93 16.59 5.34
C TYR A 313 14.23 16.78 4.56
N VAL A 314 15.38 16.62 5.23
CA VAL A 314 16.71 16.64 4.57
C VAL A 314 16.83 15.51 3.55
N GLN A 315 16.28 14.34 3.84
CA GLN A 315 16.26 13.23 2.87
C GLN A 315 15.46 13.61 1.63
N LEU A 316 14.26 14.14 1.79
CA LEU A 316 13.43 14.56 0.65
C LEU A 316 14.13 15.67 -0.17
N GLU A 317 14.78 16.64 0.50
CA GLU A 317 15.61 17.64 -0.18
C GLU A 317 16.68 16.98 -1.05
N GLY A 318 17.41 16.00 -0.50
CA GLY A 318 18.40 15.22 -1.24
C GLY A 318 17.82 14.45 -2.42
N ASP A 319 16.66 13.82 -2.25
CA ASP A 319 15.98 13.07 -3.32
C ASP A 319 15.54 14.00 -4.47
N ILE A 320 15.03 15.19 -4.16
CA ILE A 320 14.65 16.19 -5.17
C ILE A 320 15.89 16.73 -5.89
N LEU A 321 16.96 17.04 -5.16
CA LEU A 321 18.23 17.53 -5.73
C LEU A 321 18.87 16.46 -6.65
N PHE A 322 18.82 15.19 -6.27
CA PHE A 322 19.26 14.09 -7.10
C PHE A 322 18.46 14.03 -8.41
N ALA A 323 17.14 14.13 -8.33
CA ALA A 323 16.29 14.14 -9.52
C ALA A 323 16.55 15.34 -10.44
N LYS A 324 16.97 16.48 -9.86
CA LYS A 324 17.43 17.67 -10.59
C LYS A 324 18.87 17.55 -11.13
N GLN A 325 19.57 16.46 -10.83
CA GLN A 325 20.97 16.23 -11.18
C GLN A 325 21.96 17.19 -10.47
N ASP A 326 21.52 17.84 -9.38
CA ASP A 326 22.43 18.57 -8.48
C ASP A 326 23.05 17.57 -7.47
N TYR A 327 23.92 16.72 -8.00
CA TYR A 327 24.51 15.63 -7.23
C TYR A 327 25.37 16.09 -6.04
N PRO A 328 26.17 17.18 -6.14
CA PRO A 328 26.93 17.64 -4.99
C PRO A 328 26.05 18.05 -3.82
N ALA A 329 24.96 18.78 -4.07
CA ALA A 329 24.01 19.17 -3.05
C ALA A 329 23.23 17.97 -2.49
N ALA A 330 22.80 17.04 -3.36
CA ALA A 330 22.14 15.79 -2.95
C ALA A 330 23.03 14.95 -2.02
N LEU A 331 24.32 14.78 -2.37
CA LEU A 331 25.29 14.04 -1.55
C LEU A 331 25.48 14.69 -0.18
N ALA A 332 25.50 16.02 -0.11
CA ALA A 332 25.59 16.75 1.16
C ALA A 332 24.36 16.47 2.05
N CYS A 333 23.16 16.41 1.48
CA CYS A 333 21.93 16.07 2.20
C CYS A 333 21.98 14.62 2.71
N TYR A 334 22.29 13.64 1.86
CA TYR A 334 22.44 12.24 2.27
C TYR A 334 23.51 12.06 3.34
N GLY A 335 24.60 12.80 3.25
CA GLY A 335 25.64 12.82 4.29
C GLY A 335 25.14 13.31 5.65
N LYS A 336 24.20 14.26 5.70
CA LYS A 336 23.53 14.68 6.95
C LYS A 336 22.62 13.57 7.48
N VAL A 337 21.80 12.96 6.59
CA VAL A 337 20.89 11.87 6.95
C VAL A 337 21.67 10.66 7.47
N ASN A 338 22.77 10.28 6.83
CA ASN A 338 23.62 9.16 7.23
C ASN A 338 24.30 9.35 8.61
N ARG A 339 24.33 10.57 9.14
CA ARG A 339 24.77 10.88 10.51
C ARG A 339 23.64 11.01 11.52
N SER A 340 22.39 10.81 11.10
CA SER A 340 21.19 10.90 11.92
C SER A 340 20.67 9.53 12.36
N ASN A 341 19.60 9.54 13.15
CA ASN A 341 18.86 8.35 13.54
C ASN A 341 18.04 7.70 12.38
N LEU A 342 17.95 8.35 11.22
CA LEU A 342 17.33 7.80 10.01
C LEU A 342 18.33 7.09 9.09
N ALA A 343 19.61 7.00 9.48
CA ALA A 343 20.63 6.28 8.74
C ALA A 343 20.19 4.81 8.50
N SER A 344 20.09 4.41 7.25
CA SER A 344 19.59 3.11 6.82
C SER A 344 20.39 2.58 5.61
N PRO A 345 20.31 1.30 5.25
CA PRO A 345 20.91 0.80 4.01
C PRO A 345 20.56 1.67 2.80
N ALA A 346 19.28 2.05 2.65
CA ALA A 346 18.81 2.86 1.53
C ALA A 346 19.47 4.25 1.47
N THR A 347 19.67 4.93 2.61
CA THR A 347 20.27 6.28 2.62
C THR A 347 21.76 6.26 2.28
N PHE A 348 22.50 5.22 2.66
CA PHE A 348 23.88 5.01 2.22
C PHE A 348 23.96 4.60 0.76
N PHE A 349 23.03 3.78 0.28
CA PHE A 349 22.92 3.41 -1.12
C PHE A 349 22.67 4.64 -2.00
N ASN A 350 21.73 5.52 -1.63
CA ASN A 350 21.48 6.77 -2.35
C ASN A 350 22.72 7.66 -2.43
N ALA A 351 23.49 7.74 -1.34
CA ALA A 351 24.77 8.47 -1.34
C ALA A 351 25.78 7.80 -2.30
N ALA A 352 25.93 6.47 -2.30
CA ALA A 352 26.82 5.75 -3.20
C ALA A 352 26.43 5.94 -4.67
N LYS A 353 25.13 5.85 -5.00
CA LYS A 353 24.62 6.12 -6.36
C LYS A 353 24.85 7.57 -6.79
N THR A 354 24.73 8.51 -5.85
CA THR A 354 25.05 9.93 -6.12
C THR A 354 26.53 10.11 -6.44
N MET A 355 27.43 9.45 -5.71
CA MET A 355 28.87 9.47 -5.97
C MET A 355 29.21 8.86 -7.33
N GLU A 356 28.51 7.77 -7.72
CA GLU A 356 28.65 7.17 -9.04
C GLU A 356 28.26 8.16 -10.16
N MET A 357 27.14 8.89 -10.00
CA MET A 357 26.71 9.92 -10.95
C MET A 357 27.65 11.13 -11.04
N MET A 358 28.53 11.28 -10.07
CA MET A 358 29.59 12.30 -10.03
C MET A 358 30.93 11.80 -10.57
N ASP A 359 31.00 10.58 -11.11
CA ASP A 359 32.25 9.93 -11.51
C ASP A 359 33.33 9.90 -10.40
N ALA A 360 32.91 9.73 -9.14
CA ALA A 360 33.81 9.64 -7.99
C ALA A 360 34.70 8.39 -8.08
N ASP A 361 35.82 8.38 -7.30
CA ASP A 361 36.70 7.22 -7.24
C ASP A 361 35.89 5.95 -6.88
N PRO A 362 35.94 4.91 -7.71
CA PRO A 362 35.21 3.66 -7.45
C PRO A 362 35.48 3.04 -6.08
N LYS A 363 36.68 3.24 -5.52
CA LYS A 363 37.04 2.75 -4.18
C LYS A 363 36.29 3.51 -3.06
N GLU A 364 36.09 4.81 -3.23
CA GLU A 364 35.30 5.61 -2.29
C GLU A 364 33.82 5.22 -2.34
N ILE A 365 33.31 4.91 -3.52
CA ILE A 365 31.94 4.40 -3.69
C ILE A 365 31.78 3.06 -2.97
N VAL A 366 32.75 2.15 -3.09
CA VAL A 366 32.75 0.86 -2.36
C VAL A 366 32.70 1.07 -0.84
N ILE A 367 33.48 2.00 -0.29
CA ILE A 367 33.46 2.34 1.15
C ILE A 367 32.06 2.82 1.60
N MET A 368 31.40 3.61 0.75
CA MET A 368 30.00 4.01 1.03
C MET A 368 29.06 2.82 1.02
N MET A 369 29.21 1.88 0.08
CA MET A 369 28.44 0.65 0.01
C MET A 369 28.75 -0.34 1.15
N ASP A 370 29.98 -0.36 1.66
CA ASP A 370 30.33 -1.11 2.87
C ASP A 370 29.51 -0.62 4.07
N SER A 371 29.34 0.71 4.17
CA SER A 371 28.49 1.32 5.19
C SER A 371 27.01 0.99 5.00
N CYS A 372 26.53 0.83 3.76
CA CYS A 372 25.20 0.35 3.43
C CYS A 372 25.01 -1.10 3.93
N ILE A 373 25.89 -2.01 3.49
CA ILE A 373 25.78 -3.45 3.83
C ILE A 373 25.94 -3.72 5.32
N ALA A 374 26.80 -2.94 6.02
CA ALA A 374 26.97 -3.07 7.47
C ALA A 374 25.68 -2.78 8.27
N ARG A 375 24.69 -2.16 7.65
CA ARG A 375 23.37 -1.87 8.25
C ARG A 375 22.29 -2.88 7.86
N CYS A 376 22.58 -3.76 6.90
CA CYS A 376 21.68 -4.86 6.56
C CYS A 376 21.71 -5.94 7.66
N PRO A 377 20.60 -6.67 7.88
CA PRO A 377 20.57 -7.84 8.75
C PRO A 377 21.61 -8.88 8.30
N GLN A 378 22.12 -9.65 9.24
CA GLN A 378 23.02 -10.77 8.94
C GLN A 378 22.40 -12.10 9.42
N PRO A 379 22.28 -13.12 8.56
CA PRO A 379 22.62 -13.11 7.13
C PRO A 379 21.73 -12.13 6.35
N VAL A 380 22.25 -11.65 5.20
CA VAL A 380 21.54 -10.66 4.36
C VAL A 380 20.17 -11.21 3.96
N ALA A 381 19.13 -10.45 4.22
CA ALA A 381 17.76 -10.79 3.83
C ALA A 381 17.55 -10.64 2.32
N VAL A 382 16.56 -11.35 1.77
CA VAL A 382 16.20 -11.26 0.34
C VAL A 382 15.90 -9.81 -0.08
N ALA A 383 15.25 -9.04 0.80
CA ALA A 383 14.92 -7.63 0.53
C ALA A 383 16.16 -6.72 0.39
N ASP A 384 17.27 -7.06 1.06
CA ASP A 384 18.52 -6.29 1.06
C ASP A 384 19.55 -6.85 0.06
N ALA A 385 19.31 -8.03 -0.51
CA ALA A 385 20.19 -8.67 -1.48
C ALA A 385 20.57 -7.75 -2.67
N PRO A 386 19.67 -6.90 -3.21
CA PRO A 386 20.03 -5.97 -4.28
C PRO A 386 21.21 -5.05 -3.95
N TYR A 387 21.36 -4.61 -2.69
CA TYR A 387 22.50 -3.77 -2.30
C TYR A 387 23.84 -4.52 -2.41
N VAL A 388 23.84 -5.83 -2.12
CA VAL A 388 25.03 -6.67 -2.25
C VAL A 388 25.41 -6.84 -3.72
N LEU A 389 24.41 -7.05 -4.59
CA LEU A 389 24.63 -7.17 -6.04
C LEU A 389 25.20 -5.87 -6.63
N GLU A 390 24.69 -4.72 -6.21
CA GLU A 390 25.21 -3.42 -6.62
C GLU A 390 26.65 -3.21 -6.11
N ARG A 391 26.96 -3.61 -4.87
CA ARG A 391 28.36 -3.55 -4.37
C ARG A 391 29.28 -4.47 -5.16
N ALA A 392 28.81 -5.67 -5.58
CA ALA A 392 29.58 -6.53 -6.48
C ALA A 392 30.00 -5.80 -7.76
N GLN A 393 29.07 -5.07 -8.41
CA GLN A 393 29.37 -4.29 -9.59
C GLN A 393 30.34 -3.13 -9.30
N MET A 394 30.16 -2.43 -8.19
CA MET A 394 31.08 -1.36 -7.77
C MET A 394 32.49 -1.90 -7.45
N ASN A 395 32.56 -3.09 -6.84
CA ASN A 395 33.83 -3.80 -6.64
C ASN A 395 34.50 -4.19 -7.97
N MET A 396 33.71 -4.57 -8.97
CA MET A 396 34.24 -4.79 -10.33
C MET A 396 34.86 -3.53 -10.92
N ASN A 397 34.18 -2.39 -10.80
CA ASN A 397 34.64 -1.09 -11.29
C ASN A 397 35.90 -0.61 -10.53
N ALA A 398 35.98 -0.93 -9.23
CA ALA A 398 37.14 -0.64 -8.38
C ALA A 398 38.31 -1.64 -8.54
N GLU A 399 38.20 -2.63 -9.45
CA GLU A 399 39.16 -3.73 -9.67
C GLU A 399 39.37 -4.63 -8.43
N GLN A 400 38.41 -4.61 -7.50
CA GLN A 400 38.41 -5.46 -6.30
C GLN A 400 37.72 -6.81 -6.59
N TYR A 401 38.19 -7.55 -7.58
CA TYR A 401 37.51 -8.72 -8.16
C TYR A 401 37.20 -9.83 -7.16
N ARG A 402 38.08 -10.05 -6.15
CA ARG A 402 37.83 -11.04 -5.09
C ARG A 402 36.68 -10.62 -4.18
N ALA A 403 36.55 -9.33 -3.87
CA ALA A 403 35.44 -8.80 -3.10
C ALA A 403 34.14 -8.92 -3.91
N ALA A 404 34.17 -8.60 -5.20
CA ALA A 404 33.03 -8.81 -6.10
C ALA A 404 32.54 -10.25 -6.10
N MET A 405 33.45 -11.23 -6.14
CA MET A 405 33.10 -12.65 -6.06
C MET A 405 32.39 -13.01 -4.74
N LEU A 406 32.86 -12.49 -3.61
CA LEU A 406 32.23 -12.72 -2.31
C LEU A 406 30.82 -12.12 -2.26
N ASP A 407 30.64 -10.96 -2.87
CA ASP A 407 29.33 -10.32 -2.97
C ASP A 407 28.38 -11.12 -3.86
N TYR A 408 28.82 -11.60 -5.01
CA TYR A 408 28.00 -12.51 -5.84
C TYR A 408 27.61 -13.78 -5.08
N ASP A 409 28.53 -14.38 -4.30
CA ASP A 409 28.21 -15.55 -3.47
C ASP A 409 27.21 -15.20 -2.36
N THR A 410 27.35 -14.05 -1.73
CA THR A 410 26.41 -13.55 -0.70
C THR A 410 25.02 -13.32 -1.30
N TYR A 411 24.94 -12.67 -2.44
CA TYR A 411 23.68 -12.48 -3.17
C TYR A 411 23.02 -13.82 -3.51
N PHE A 412 23.79 -14.74 -4.12
CA PHE A 412 23.31 -16.07 -4.50
C PHE A 412 22.69 -16.82 -3.32
N ASN A 413 23.36 -16.79 -2.17
CA ASN A 413 22.87 -17.40 -0.95
C ASN A 413 21.61 -16.71 -0.41
N ALA A 414 21.56 -15.37 -0.41
CA ALA A 414 20.43 -14.59 0.07
C ALA A 414 19.15 -14.89 -0.73
N VAL A 415 19.27 -15.09 -2.06
CA VAL A 415 18.13 -15.44 -2.92
C VAL A 415 17.95 -16.97 -3.07
N SER A 416 18.61 -17.79 -2.25
CA SER A 416 18.53 -19.26 -2.27
C SER A 416 18.82 -19.86 -3.66
N GLY A 417 19.76 -19.29 -4.40
CA GLY A 417 20.15 -19.74 -5.74
C GLY A 417 19.14 -19.42 -6.85
N GLN A 418 18.10 -18.66 -6.57
CA GLN A 418 17.11 -18.26 -7.59
C GLN A 418 17.67 -17.10 -8.44
N VAL A 419 18.47 -17.45 -9.43
CA VAL A 419 19.15 -16.51 -10.32
C VAL A 419 18.97 -16.93 -11.79
N ASN A 420 19.18 -15.99 -12.72
CA ASN A 420 19.09 -16.21 -14.15
C ASN A 420 20.48 -16.43 -14.79
N ASP A 421 20.52 -16.68 -16.10
CA ASP A 421 21.72 -16.84 -16.91
C ASP A 421 22.64 -15.60 -16.83
N VAL A 422 22.07 -14.40 -16.82
CA VAL A 422 22.82 -13.14 -16.78
C VAL A 422 23.62 -13.00 -15.48
N PHE A 423 23.07 -13.46 -14.35
CA PHE A 423 23.81 -13.48 -13.07
C PHE A 423 25.08 -14.34 -13.17
N TYR A 424 24.97 -15.56 -13.72
CA TYR A 424 26.10 -16.45 -13.87
C TYR A 424 27.16 -15.86 -14.82
N TYR A 425 26.74 -15.20 -15.87
CA TYR A 425 27.63 -14.50 -16.78
C TYR A 425 28.43 -13.38 -16.08
N TYR A 426 27.78 -12.51 -15.30
CA TYR A 426 28.50 -11.47 -14.56
C TYR A 426 29.42 -12.04 -13.48
N ARG A 427 29.03 -13.09 -12.78
CA ARG A 427 29.89 -13.76 -11.80
C ARG A 427 31.08 -14.44 -12.46
N GLU A 428 30.90 -15.02 -13.62
CA GLU A 428 31.97 -15.55 -14.46
C GLU A 428 32.99 -14.47 -14.84
N GLN A 429 32.54 -13.30 -15.28
CA GLN A 429 33.45 -12.18 -15.58
C GLN A 429 34.29 -11.77 -14.35
N ALA A 430 33.68 -11.72 -13.18
CA ALA A 430 34.38 -11.47 -11.93
C ALA A 430 35.40 -12.58 -11.62
N ALA A 431 35.04 -13.85 -11.83
CA ALA A 431 35.90 -15.01 -11.62
C ALA A 431 37.12 -15.00 -12.55
N ILE A 432 36.97 -14.64 -13.83
CA ILE A 432 38.09 -14.48 -14.78
C ILE A 432 39.06 -13.40 -14.26
N LYS A 433 38.56 -12.23 -13.90
CA LYS A 433 39.37 -11.11 -13.39
C LYS A 433 40.07 -11.49 -12.08
N ALA A 434 39.40 -12.27 -11.20
CA ALA A 434 39.98 -12.81 -9.97
C ALA A 434 40.92 -13.99 -10.21
N ARG A 435 41.12 -14.45 -11.46
CA ARG A 435 41.90 -15.63 -11.88
C ARG A 435 41.38 -16.95 -11.29
N GLN A 436 40.07 -17.02 -11.02
CA GLN A 436 39.40 -18.25 -10.53
C GLN A 436 38.77 -19.00 -11.73
N TYR A 437 39.60 -19.47 -12.63
CA TYR A 437 39.16 -19.97 -13.96
C TYR A 437 38.23 -21.19 -13.87
N GLN A 438 38.41 -22.07 -12.86
CA GLN A 438 37.48 -23.20 -12.72
C GLN A 438 36.08 -22.71 -12.35
N ARG A 439 35.96 -21.75 -11.43
CA ARG A 439 34.64 -21.14 -11.11
C ARG A 439 34.03 -20.43 -12.32
N ALA A 440 34.87 -19.76 -13.11
CA ALA A 440 34.38 -19.13 -14.35
C ALA A 440 33.81 -20.17 -15.32
N LEU A 441 34.48 -21.33 -15.47
CA LEU A 441 33.96 -22.43 -16.31
C LEU A 441 32.65 -23.02 -15.78
N ASP A 442 32.53 -23.16 -14.47
CA ASP A 442 31.32 -23.68 -13.82
C ASP A 442 30.15 -22.72 -14.00
N ASP A 443 30.39 -21.41 -13.84
CA ASP A 443 29.37 -20.37 -14.00
C ASP A 443 28.92 -20.22 -15.45
N ILE A 444 29.86 -20.15 -16.41
CA ILE A 444 29.49 -20.00 -17.82
C ILE A 444 28.76 -21.25 -18.35
N ALA A 445 29.09 -22.43 -17.81
CA ALA A 445 28.34 -23.66 -18.13
C ALA A 445 26.88 -23.55 -17.65
N LYS A 446 26.65 -22.97 -16.48
CA LYS A 446 25.29 -22.70 -15.97
C LYS A 446 24.55 -21.65 -16.79
N ALA A 447 25.21 -20.59 -17.22
CA ALA A 447 24.62 -19.61 -18.11
C ALA A 447 24.17 -20.25 -19.44
N ILE A 448 25.01 -21.10 -20.04
CA ILE A 448 24.69 -21.85 -21.26
C ILE A 448 23.53 -22.84 -21.05
N GLU A 449 23.48 -23.53 -19.89
CA GLU A 449 22.38 -24.45 -19.55
C GLU A 449 21.04 -23.71 -19.51
N LEU A 450 21.01 -22.49 -18.92
CA LEU A 450 19.80 -21.68 -18.78
C LEU A 450 19.40 -20.97 -20.10
N ASN A 451 20.39 -20.57 -20.89
CA ASN A 451 20.15 -19.89 -22.16
C ASN A 451 21.11 -20.39 -23.27
N PRO A 452 20.84 -21.54 -23.87
CA PRO A 452 21.74 -22.18 -24.86
C PRO A 452 21.83 -21.44 -26.19
N LYS A 453 20.96 -20.46 -26.44
CA LYS A 453 20.93 -19.67 -27.66
C LYS A 453 21.82 -18.42 -27.62
N GLU A 454 22.25 -18.01 -26.43
CA GLU A 454 23.14 -16.86 -26.26
C GLU A 454 24.57 -17.24 -26.64
N LEU A 455 25.02 -16.78 -27.80
CA LEU A 455 26.31 -17.17 -28.38
C LEU A 455 27.50 -16.61 -27.60
N THR A 456 27.32 -15.47 -26.96
CA THR A 456 28.34 -14.83 -26.12
C THR A 456 28.83 -15.78 -25.04
N TYR A 457 27.95 -16.59 -24.42
CA TYR A 457 28.34 -17.51 -23.35
C TYR A 457 29.27 -18.62 -23.85
N ARG A 458 29.06 -19.13 -25.06
CA ARG A 458 29.97 -20.12 -25.67
C ARG A 458 31.31 -19.51 -26.07
N ALA A 459 31.30 -18.27 -26.55
CA ALA A 459 32.51 -17.52 -26.83
C ALA A 459 33.34 -17.29 -25.56
N GLU A 460 32.70 -16.87 -24.47
CA GLU A 460 33.36 -16.70 -23.17
C GLU A 460 33.89 -18.04 -22.60
N GLN A 461 33.13 -19.12 -22.72
CA GLN A 461 33.61 -20.46 -22.35
C GLN A 461 34.88 -20.82 -23.12
N ALA A 462 34.92 -20.53 -24.41
CA ALA A 462 36.11 -20.75 -25.24
C ALA A 462 37.27 -19.86 -24.80
N VAL A 463 37.03 -18.58 -24.49
CA VAL A 463 38.05 -17.66 -23.98
C VAL A 463 38.63 -18.14 -22.64
N VAL A 464 37.82 -18.64 -21.73
CA VAL A 464 38.32 -19.19 -20.46
C VAL A 464 39.14 -20.44 -20.68
N ASN A 465 38.68 -21.38 -21.51
CA ASN A 465 39.42 -22.60 -21.88
C ASN A 465 40.75 -22.26 -22.56
N LEU A 466 40.77 -21.29 -23.48
CA LEU A 466 42.00 -20.79 -24.13
C LEU A 466 42.99 -20.26 -23.07
N ARG A 467 42.55 -19.48 -22.09
CA ARG A 467 43.40 -18.93 -21.00
C ARG A 467 44.07 -19.99 -20.14
N VAL A 468 43.40 -21.13 -19.95
CA VAL A 468 43.93 -22.24 -19.17
C VAL A 468 44.60 -23.33 -20.01
N GLY A 469 44.76 -23.11 -21.34
CA GLY A 469 45.46 -24.02 -22.26
C GLY A 469 44.66 -25.24 -22.69
N ARG A 470 43.33 -25.24 -22.48
CA ARG A 470 42.41 -26.30 -22.91
C ARG A 470 41.88 -25.97 -24.33
N TYR A 471 42.77 -26.08 -25.33
CA TYR A 471 42.47 -25.57 -26.67
C TYR A 471 41.40 -26.39 -27.40
N GLU A 472 41.38 -27.71 -27.20
CA GLU A 472 40.39 -28.59 -27.81
C GLU A 472 38.98 -28.30 -27.29
N GLU A 473 38.84 -28.05 -25.97
CA GLU A 473 37.56 -27.67 -25.34
C GLU A 473 37.13 -26.28 -25.80
N ALA A 474 38.09 -25.36 -26.02
CA ALA A 474 37.78 -24.04 -26.58
C ALA A 474 37.24 -24.17 -28.00
N LEU A 475 37.88 -24.95 -28.87
CA LEU A 475 37.42 -25.18 -30.23
C LEU A 475 36.03 -25.83 -30.27
N LYS A 476 35.79 -26.82 -29.38
CA LYS A 476 34.47 -27.47 -29.24
C LYS A 476 33.36 -26.47 -28.90
N ALA A 477 33.59 -25.58 -27.93
CA ALA A 477 32.61 -24.55 -27.58
C ALA A 477 32.31 -23.59 -28.75
N LEU A 478 33.33 -23.27 -29.54
CA LEU A 478 33.16 -22.42 -30.73
C LEU A 478 32.41 -23.14 -31.86
N ASP A 479 32.68 -24.43 -32.08
CA ASP A 479 31.93 -25.25 -33.03
C ASP A 479 30.46 -25.34 -32.66
N GLU A 480 30.16 -25.49 -31.35
CA GLU A 480 28.80 -25.47 -30.84
C GLU A 480 28.12 -24.11 -31.04
N ALA A 481 28.86 -22.98 -30.90
CA ALA A 481 28.34 -21.65 -31.22
C ALA A 481 28.02 -21.51 -32.71
N LEU A 482 28.94 -21.97 -33.57
CA LEU A 482 28.78 -21.93 -35.05
C LEU A 482 27.69 -22.88 -35.56
N ALA A 483 27.36 -23.93 -34.81
CA ALA A 483 26.21 -24.77 -35.12
C ALA A 483 24.86 -24.04 -34.89
N VAL A 484 24.83 -23.06 -33.98
CA VAL A 484 23.66 -22.19 -33.76
C VAL A 484 23.62 -21.05 -34.80
N ASP A 485 24.73 -20.34 -34.98
CA ASP A 485 24.88 -19.31 -36.02
C ASP A 485 26.20 -19.44 -36.76
N PRO A 486 26.20 -19.99 -38.01
CA PRO A 486 27.40 -20.10 -38.85
C PRO A 486 28.04 -18.75 -39.26
N LYS A 487 27.36 -17.63 -38.99
CA LYS A 487 27.84 -16.28 -39.29
C LYS A 487 28.39 -15.55 -38.07
N TYR A 488 28.52 -16.22 -36.92
CA TYR A 488 29.04 -15.61 -35.69
C TYR A 488 30.55 -15.33 -35.85
N ALA A 489 30.89 -14.13 -36.31
CA ALA A 489 32.25 -13.71 -36.71
C ALA A 489 33.26 -13.83 -35.55
N GLU A 490 32.86 -13.51 -34.33
CA GLU A 490 33.71 -13.60 -33.14
C GLU A 490 34.19 -15.03 -32.86
N ALA A 491 33.36 -16.05 -33.09
CA ALA A 491 33.76 -17.44 -32.92
C ALA A 491 34.94 -17.78 -33.81
N TYR A 492 34.91 -17.37 -35.08
CA TYR A 492 36.05 -17.60 -36.00
C TYR A 492 37.32 -16.85 -35.56
N ARG A 493 37.19 -15.63 -35.01
CA ARG A 493 38.33 -14.90 -34.45
C ARG A 493 38.98 -15.65 -33.29
N ILE A 494 38.18 -16.10 -32.30
CA ILE A 494 38.67 -16.84 -31.15
C ILE A 494 39.23 -18.20 -31.57
N MET A 495 38.60 -18.89 -32.53
CA MET A 495 39.07 -20.15 -33.13
C MET A 495 40.48 -19.97 -33.74
N GLY A 496 40.69 -18.93 -34.54
CA GLY A 496 42.00 -18.63 -35.09
C GLY A 496 43.06 -18.38 -33.99
N ILE A 497 42.71 -17.69 -32.91
CA ILE A 497 43.62 -17.50 -31.77
C ILE A 497 43.97 -18.86 -31.11
N CYS A 498 43.01 -19.76 -30.90
CA CYS A 498 43.26 -21.10 -30.40
C CYS A 498 44.21 -21.88 -31.29
N GLN A 499 43.96 -21.83 -32.60
CA GLN A 499 44.78 -22.55 -33.60
C GLN A 499 46.23 -22.01 -33.67
N ILE A 500 46.45 -20.71 -33.49
CA ILE A 500 47.81 -20.16 -33.32
C ILE A 500 48.50 -20.77 -32.09
N GLN A 501 47.83 -20.88 -30.96
CA GLN A 501 48.42 -21.47 -29.75
C GLN A 501 48.73 -22.96 -29.92
N MET A 502 47.95 -23.65 -30.77
CA MET A 502 48.17 -25.05 -31.15
C MET A 502 49.23 -25.20 -32.27
N LYS A 503 49.85 -24.12 -32.74
CA LYS A 503 50.81 -24.08 -33.85
C LYS A 503 50.22 -24.52 -35.18
N LYS A 504 48.93 -24.35 -35.41
CA LYS A 504 48.17 -24.66 -36.62
C LYS A 504 47.94 -23.36 -37.43
N GLN A 505 49.02 -22.82 -37.98
CA GLN A 505 49.01 -21.49 -38.58
C GLN A 505 48.12 -21.35 -39.83
N GLU A 506 48.08 -22.37 -40.69
CA GLU A 506 47.24 -22.34 -41.90
C GLU A 506 45.75 -22.33 -41.56
N GLU A 507 45.33 -23.18 -40.58
CA GLU A 507 43.96 -23.22 -40.10
C GLU A 507 43.58 -21.90 -39.44
N ALA A 508 44.49 -21.32 -38.65
CA ALA A 508 44.26 -20.02 -37.99
C ALA A 508 44.02 -18.89 -38.98
N CYS A 509 44.80 -18.84 -40.05
CA CYS A 509 44.64 -17.83 -41.09
C CYS A 509 43.34 -17.99 -41.89
N ALA A 510 42.89 -19.22 -42.12
CA ALA A 510 41.57 -19.48 -42.70
C ALA A 510 40.44 -19.00 -41.77
N SER A 511 40.54 -19.25 -40.47
CA SER A 511 39.57 -18.77 -39.46
C SER A 511 39.53 -17.25 -39.37
N PHE A 512 40.70 -16.57 -39.35
CA PHE A 512 40.76 -15.11 -39.38
C PHE A 512 40.20 -14.51 -40.64
N ALA A 513 40.49 -15.12 -41.81
CA ALA A 513 39.93 -14.67 -43.09
C ALA A 513 38.38 -14.76 -43.07
N LYS A 514 37.84 -15.83 -42.50
CA LYS A 514 36.38 -16.00 -42.36
C LYS A 514 35.77 -14.98 -41.41
N ALA A 515 36.40 -14.71 -40.25
CA ALA A 515 35.95 -13.67 -39.33
C ALA A 515 35.90 -12.29 -40.02
N LYS A 516 36.94 -11.98 -40.81
CA LYS A 516 37.00 -10.73 -41.61
C LYS A 516 35.90 -10.65 -42.66
N GLU A 517 35.67 -11.74 -43.40
CA GLU A 517 34.58 -11.84 -44.40
C GLU A 517 33.21 -11.54 -43.73
N LEU A 518 33.02 -11.98 -42.48
CA LEU A 518 31.81 -11.78 -41.69
C LEU A 518 31.75 -10.41 -40.96
N GLY A 519 32.77 -9.56 -41.18
CA GLY A 519 32.76 -8.17 -40.70
C GLY A 519 33.47 -7.92 -39.37
N ASP A 520 34.19 -8.89 -38.79
CA ASP A 520 34.99 -8.65 -37.58
C ASP A 520 36.27 -7.88 -37.94
N THR A 521 36.31 -6.60 -37.59
CA THR A 521 37.47 -5.72 -37.82
C THR A 521 38.63 -5.96 -36.85
N ASN A 522 38.37 -6.63 -35.71
CA ASN A 522 39.38 -6.91 -34.70
C ASN A 522 40.40 -7.97 -35.13
N VAL A 523 40.18 -8.64 -36.28
CA VAL A 523 41.10 -9.63 -36.80
C VAL A 523 42.22 -9.04 -37.66
N ASP A 524 42.14 -7.77 -38.12
CA ASP A 524 43.10 -7.18 -39.04
C ASP A 524 44.54 -7.21 -38.54
N GLU A 525 44.74 -6.89 -37.26
CA GLU A 525 46.07 -6.96 -36.62
C GLU A 525 46.58 -8.41 -36.48
N LEU A 526 45.64 -9.35 -36.18
CA LEU A 526 45.97 -10.76 -36.06
C LEU A 526 46.40 -11.34 -37.41
N ILE A 527 45.73 -10.97 -38.52
CA ILE A 527 46.11 -11.37 -39.89
C ILE A 527 47.48 -10.84 -40.24
N LYS A 528 47.73 -9.53 -40.01
CA LYS A 528 49.06 -8.92 -40.28
C LYS A 528 50.18 -9.61 -39.50
N LYS A 529 49.93 -10.02 -38.30
CA LYS A 529 50.94 -10.62 -37.42
C LYS A 529 51.20 -12.08 -37.72
N HIS A 530 50.18 -12.86 -38.08
CA HIS A 530 50.27 -14.32 -38.12
C HIS A 530 50.09 -14.92 -39.53
N CYS A 531 49.54 -14.15 -40.51
CA CYS A 531 49.17 -14.68 -41.83
C CYS A 531 49.96 -13.99 -42.96
N LYS A 532 51.26 -14.11 -42.92
CA LYS A 532 52.14 -13.63 -43.98
C LYS A 532 52.38 -14.71 -45.02
#